data_98c3df5d7b478747609b244335944f08
#
_entry.id   98c3df5d7b478747609b244335944f08
#
_cell.length_a   1.000
_cell.length_b   1.000
_cell.length_c   1.000
_cell.angle_alpha   90.00
_cell.angle_beta   90.00
_cell.angle_gamma   90.00
#
_symmetry.space_group_name_H-M   'P 1'
#
loop_
_entity.id
_entity.type
_entity.pdbx_description
1 polymer ?
#
loop_
_entity_poly.entity_id
_entity_poly.type
_entity_poly.pdbx_seq_one_letter_code
_entity_poly.pdbx_strand_id
1 'polypeptide(L)'
;MAKRTKKVGIVGKYGTRYGASLRKIAKKAEVSQHAKYVCAFCGKSAVRRTAAGIWKCKGCRKVIAGGAYIVSTPAAAAIRSTIRRLRDIQNQ
;
A
#
# COMPACT_ATOMS: atom_id res chain seq x y z
N MET A 1 7.63 -6.95 21.70
CA MET A 1 8.13 -8.30 21.47
C MET A 1 9.54 -8.29 20.91
N ALA A 2 10.31 -9.29 21.26
CA ALA A 2 11.67 -9.41 20.77
C ALA A 2 11.69 -9.64 19.26
N LYS A 3 12.60 -8.96 18.59
CA LYS A 3 12.79 -9.09 17.16
C LYS A 3 13.52 -10.39 16.84
N ARG A 4 12.88 -11.28 16.10
CA ARG A 4 13.44 -12.60 15.77
C ARG A 4 14.46 -12.57 14.64
N THR A 5 14.36 -11.58 13.76
CA THR A 5 15.26 -11.42 12.62
C THR A 5 15.85 -10.01 12.62
N LYS A 6 17.03 -9.87 12.02
CA LYS A 6 17.68 -8.58 11.94
C LYS A 6 17.24 -7.78 10.71
N LYS A 7 17.11 -8.44 9.57
CA LYS A 7 16.83 -7.77 8.30
C LYS A 7 15.69 -8.39 7.50
N VAL A 8 15.57 -9.71 7.50
CA VAL A 8 14.65 -10.40 6.58
C VAL A 8 13.18 -10.23 6.95
N GLY A 9 12.86 -10.15 8.23
CA GLY A 9 11.48 -9.95 8.66
C GLY A 9 10.53 -10.98 8.08
N ILE A 10 9.45 -10.48 7.45
CA ILE A 10 8.37 -11.32 6.94
C ILE A 10 8.81 -12.34 5.87
N VAL A 11 9.88 -12.03 5.11
CA VAL A 11 10.35 -12.95 4.07
C VAL A 11 11.25 -14.05 4.60
N GLY A 12 11.47 -14.13 5.91
CA GLY A 12 12.17 -15.24 6.53
C GLY A 12 11.53 -16.59 6.25
N LYS A 13 10.22 -16.60 5.98
CA LYS A 13 9.48 -17.83 5.63
C LYS A 13 9.97 -18.49 4.34
N TYR A 14 10.66 -17.76 3.48
CA TYR A 14 11.21 -18.30 2.23
C TYR A 14 12.58 -18.93 2.39
N GLY A 15 13.22 -18.78 3.55
CA GLY A 15 14.53 -19.32 3.83
C GLY A 15 15.60 -18.72 2.93
N THR A 16 16.44 -19.57 2.35
CA THR A 16 17.54 -19.12 1.48
C THR A 16 17.20 -19.19 -0.02
N ARG A 17 15.92 -19.44 -0.32
CA ARG A 17 15.46 -19.59 -1.71
C ARG A 17 15.22 -18.26 -2.40
N TYR A 18 15.18 -18.26 -3.73
CA TYR A 18 14.75 -17.18 -4.63
C TYR A 18 15.75 -16.05 -4.80
N GLY A 19 16.85 -15.99 -4.07
CA GLY A 19 17.84 -14.95 -4.16
C GLY A 19 17.50 -13.73 -3.30
N ALA A 20 18.56 -13.06 -2.84
CA ALA A 20 18.40 -11.92 -1.91
C ALA A 20 17.64 -10.74 -2.52
N SER A 21 17.91 -10.43 -3.80
CA SER A 21 17.27 -9.30 -4.48
C SER A 21 15.76 -9.50 -4.58
N LEU A 22 15.32 -10.69 -5.00
CA LEU A 22 13.90 -11.00 -5.11
C LEU A 22 13.22 -11.02 -3.74
N ARG A 23 13.90 -11.53 -2.72
CA ARG A 23 13.36 -11.51 -1.36
C ARG A 23 13.17 -10.09 -0.84
N LYS A 24 14.07 -9.16 -1.16
CA LYS A 24 13.92 -7.75 -0.78
C LYS A 24 12.73 -7.10 -1.45
N ILE A 25 12.52 -7.37 -2.73
CA ILE A 25 11.37 -6.86 -3.48
C ILE A 25 10.08 -7.43 -2.89
N ALA A 26 10.04 -8.73 -2.64
CA ALA A 26 8.88 -9.39 -2.05
C ALA A 26 8.59 -8.86 -0.65
N LYS A 27 9.62 -8.60 0.15
CA LYS A 27 9.45 -8.04 1.50
C LYS A 27 8.72 -6.70 1.44
N LYS A 28 9.15 -5.82 0.55
CA LYS A 28 8.52 -4.51 0.39
C LYS A 28 7.04 -4.64 0.03
N ALA A 29 6.72 -5.51 -0.92
CA ALA A 29 5.35 -5.75 -1.34
C ALA A 29 4.51 -6.37 -0.22
N GLU A 30 5.03 -7.37 0.49
CA GLU A 30 4.27 -8.05 1.54
C GLU A 30 4.04 -7.14 2.75
N VAL A 31 4.99 -6.30 3.11
CA VAL A 31 4.81 -5.34 4.20
C VAL A 31 3.72 -4.34 3.84
N SER A 32 3.75 -3.81 2.62
CA SER A 32 2.75 -2.82 2.20
C SER A 32 1.37 -3.42 2.02
N GLN A 33 1.25 -4.67 1.54
CA GLN A 33 -0.06 -5.28 1.33
C GLN A 33 -0.78 -5.64 2.64
N HIS A 34 -0.04 -5.84 3.73
CA HIS A 34 -0.62 -6.15 5.03
C HIS A 34 -0.77 -4.91 5.93
N ALA A 35 -0.28 -3.75 5.50
CA ALA A 35 -0.36 -2.53 6.27
C ALA A 35 -1.79 -1.99 6.31
N LYS A 36 -2.09 -1.20 7.35
CA LYS A 36 -3.34 -0.45 7.43
C LYS A 36 -3.09 0.97 6.94
N TYR A 37 -4.03 1.49 6.17
CA TYR A 37 -3.92 2.83 5.60
C TYR A 37 -5.04 3.72 6.09
N VAL A 38 -4.80 5.02 6.03
CA VAL A 38 -5.79 6.01 6.43
C VAL A 38 -6.87 6.12 5.33
N CYS A 39 -8.13 6.01 5.75
CA CYS A 39 -9.26 6.14 4.83
C CYS A 39 -9.45 7.59 4.42
N ALA A 40 -9.58 7.83 3.10
CA ALA A 40 -9.80 9.18 2.58
C ALA A 40 -11.20 9.70 2.89
N PHE A 41 -12.13 8.82 3.26
CA PHE A 41 -13.52 9.19 3.52
C PHE A 41 -13.83 9.41 5.00
N CYS A 42 -13.31 8.55 5.88
CA CYS A 42 -13.61 8.65 7.32
C CYS A 42 -12.40 9.03 8.18
N GLY A 43 -11.20 9.06 7.61
CA GLY A 43 -9.98 9.45 8.32
C GLY A 43 -9.40 8.41 9.28
N LYS A 44 -10.04 7.25 9.42
CA LYS A 44 -9.54 6.20 10.33
C LYS A 44 -8.49 5.34 9.63
N SER A 45 -7.52 4.84 10.40
CA SER A 45 -6.49 3.91 9.89
C SER A 45 -7.06 2.50 9.83
N ALA A 46 -8.03 2.28 8.95
CA ALA A 46 -8.80 1.05 8.87
C ALA A 46 -8.89 0.44 7.47
N VAL A 47 -8.18 1.01 6.49
CA VAL A 47 -8.18 0.49 5.12
C VAL A 47 -7.20 -0.66 5.01
N ARG A 48 -7.70 -1.82 4.57
CA ARG A 48 -6.91 -3.03 4.41
C ARG A 48 -7.21 -3.69 3.06
N ARG A 49 -6.22 -4.40 2.54
CA ARG A 49 -6.35 -5.12 1.28
C ARG A 49 -7.27 -6.32 1.43
N THR A 50 -8.27 -6.44 0.55
CA THR A 50 -9.14 -7.61 0.48
C THR A 50 -8.71 -8.56 -0.63
N ALA A 51 -8.23 -8.02 -1.73
CA ALA A 51 -7.72 -8.77 -2.87
C ALA A 51 -6.75 -7.87 -3.64
N ALA A 52 -6.08 -8.41 -4.66
CA ALA A 52 -5.17 -7.61 -5.47
C ALA A 52 -5.94 -6.45 -6.12
N GLY A 53 -5.52 -5.23 -5.79
CA GLY A 53 -6.13 -4.02 -6.31
C GLY A 53 -7.42 -3.59 -5.63
N ILE A 54 -7.89 -4.33 -4.62
CA ILE A 54 -9.14 -4.01 -3.92
C ILE A 54 -8.87 -3.77 -2.44
N TRP A 55 -9.26 -2.59 -1.96
CA TRP A 55 -9.02 -2.15 -0.58
C TRP A 55 -10.33 -1.75 0.07
N LYS A 56 -10.51 -2.10 1.33
CA LYS A 56 -11.74 -1.83 2.05
C LYS A 56 -11.44 -1.20 3.40
N CYS A 57 -12.18 -0.14 3.74
CA CYS A 57 -12.13 0.46 5.06
C CYS A 57 -13.10 -0.25 5.98
N LYS A 58 -12.61 -0.74 7.11
CA LYS A 58 -13.46 -1.40 8.10
C LYS A 58 -14.34 -0.42 8.87
N GLY A 59 -13.93 0.86 8.92
CA GLY A 59 -14.68 1.87 9.62
C GLY A 59 -15.95 2.31 8.91
N CYS A 60 -15.81 2.75 7.65
CA CYS A 60 -16.94 3.26 6.86
C CYS A 60 -17.42 2.27 5.80
N ARG A 61 -16.77 1.13 5.66
CA ARG A 61 -17.13 0.05 4.73
C ARG A 61 -17.03 0.44 3.25
N LYS A 62 -16.31 1.50 2.94
CA LYS A 62 -16.06 1.88 1.54
C LYS A 62 -15.02 0.96 0.91
N VAL A 63 -15.27 0.59 -0.34
CA VAL A 63 -14.34 -0.22 -1.15
C VAL A 63 -13.65 0.70 -2.15
N ILE A 64 -12.32 0.58 -2.24
CA ILE A 64 -11.48 1.47 -3.04
C ILE A 64 -10.66 0.63 -4.00
N ALA A 65 -10.60 1.03 -5.25
CA ALA A 65 -9.68 0.45 -6.22
C ALA A 65 -8.30 1.09 -6.01
N GLY A 66 -7.27 0.27 -5.94
CA GLY A 66 -5.92 0.76 -5.71
C GLY A 66 -4.88 -0.11 -6.40
N GLY A 67 -3.63 0.01 -5.99
CA GLY A 67 -2.57 -0.85 -6.48
C GLY A 67 -2.68 -2.26 -5.94
N ALA A 68 -1.95 -3.19 -6.55
CA ALA A 68 -1.99 -4.60 -6.16
C ALA A 68 -1.54 -4.80 -4.71
N TYR A 69 -0.56 -4.03 -4.26
CA TYR A 69 0.03 -4.20 -2.94
C TYR A 69 0.03 -2.93 -2.08
N ILE A 70 -0.38 -1.80 -2.65
CA ILE A 70 -0.50 -0.52 -1.92
C ILE A 70 -1.79 0.16 -2.34
N VAL A 71 -2.33 0.99 -1.45
CA VAL A 71 -3.60 1.69 -1.70
C VAL A 71 -3.47 2.67 -2.87
N SER A 72 -2.37 3.43 -2.91
CA SER A 72 -2.15 4.43 -3.97
C SER A 72 -0.77 4.24 -4.56
N THR A 73 -0.71 3.98 -5.86
CA THR A 73 0.57 3.84 -6.56
C THR A 73 1.19 5.22 -6.78
N PRO A 74 2.53 5.28 -7.00
CA PRO A 74 3.18 6.55 -7.35
C PRO A 74 2.58 7.19 -8.60
N ALA A 75 2.18 6.38 -9.58
CA ALA A 75 1.53 6.87 -10.80
C ALA A 75 0.20 7.56 -10.49
N ALA A 76 -0.62 6.95 -9.62
CA ALA A 76 -1.90 7.54 -9.22
C ALA A 76 -1.70 8.84 -8.46
N ALA A 77 -0.71 8.91 -7.59
CA ALA A 77 -0.40 10.14 -6.84
C ALA A 77 0.06 11.25 -7.76
N ALA A 78 0.91 10.93 -8.75
CA ALA A 78 1.39 11.89 -9.73
C ALA A 78 0.25 12.44 -10.59
N ILE A 79 -0.65 11.56 -11.04
CA ILE A 79 -1.82 11.96 -11.83
C ILE A 79 -2.75 12.86 -11.02
N ARG A 80 -2.99 12.53 -9.76
CA ARG A 80 -3.84 13.35 -8.88
C ARG A 80 -3.27 14.75 -8.68
N SER A 81 -1.97 14.86 -8.51
CA SER A 81 -1.29 16.14 -8.38
C SER A 81 -1.43 16.98 -9.66
N THR A 82 -1.28 16.33 -10.81
CA THR A 82 -1.42 16.97 -12.12
C THR A 82 -2.85 17.49 -12.33
N ILE A 83 -3.85 16.66 -12.00
CA ILE A 83 -5.26 17.05 -12.12
C ILE A 83 -5.58 18.24 -11.22
N ARG A 84 -5.09 18.22 -9.99
CA ARG A 84 -5.30 19.33 -9.05
C ARG A 84 -4.68 20.62 -9.58
N ARG A 85 -3.48 20.54 -10.13
CA ARG A 85 -2.79 21.71 -10.69
C ARG A 85 -3.56 22.28 -11.89
N LEU A 86 -4.04 21.42 -12.79
CA LEU A 86 -4.83 21.84 -13.94
C LEU A 86 -6.15 22.48 -13.52
N ARG A 87 -6.79 21.94 -12.50
CA ARG A 87 -8.03 22.50 -11.94
C ARG A 87 -7.80 23.90 -11.38
N ASP A 88 -6.70 24.08 -10.66
CA ASP A 88 -6.36 25.37 -10.08
C ASP A 88 -6.11 26.42 -11.17
N ILE A 89 -5.45 26.02 -12.28
CA ILE A 89 -5.21 26.90 -13.41
C ILE A 89 -6.53 27.33 -14.06
N GLN A 90 -7.48 26.40 -14.22
CA GLN A 90 -8.78 26.72 -14.80
C GLN A 90 -9.62 27.63 -13.94
N ASN A 91 -9.42 27.58 -12.62
CA ASN A 91 -10.19 28.37 -11.67
C ASN A 91 -9.61 29.77 -11.41
N GLN A 92 -8.50 30.11 -12.06
CA GLN A 92 -7.91 31.47 -11.95
C GLN A 92 -8.61 32.48 -12.83
#